data_44ce8bbb788e11ee4aacb5fc6852ef36
#
_entry.id   44ce8bbb788e11ee4aacb5fc6852ef36
#
_cell.length_a   1.000
_cell.length_b   1.000
_cell.length_c   1.000
_cell.angle_alpha   90.00
_cell.angle_beta   90.00
_cell.angle_gamma   90.00
#
_symmetry.space_group_name_H-M   'P 1'
#
loop_
_entity.id
_entity.type
_entity.pdbx_description
1 polymer ?
#
loop_
_entity_poly.entity_id
_entity_poly.type
_entity_poly.pdbx_seq_one_letter_code
_entity_poly.pdbx_strand_id
1 'polypeptide(L)'
;MIHLENIHKTYRGGNDLHVLKGINLDIAKGEFVSIMGASGSGKSTLLNILGILDDYDEGVYTLDGTLIRGLSEVRAADFRNRMIGFIFQSFNLIPFKDAMENVALPLFYQGVPRRKRNALALEYLDKLD
;
A
#
# COMPACT_ATOMS: atom_id res chain seq x y z
N MET A 1 -3.72 -14.75 -2.66
CA MET A 1 -3.54 -13.41 -3.24
C MET A 1 -2.31 -12.69 -2.70
N ILE A 2 -2.10 -12.64 -1.40
CA ILE A 2 -0.84 -12.18 -0.78
C ILE A 2 -0.14 -13.37 -0.16
N HIS A 3 1.16 -13.52 -0.41
CA HIS A 3 2.00 -14.54 0.20
C HIS A 3 3.31 -13.90 0.67
N LEU A 4 3.61 -14.02 1.94
CA LEU A 4 4.87 -13.63 2.56
C LEU A 4 5.56 -14.87 3.11
N GLU A 5 6.82 -15.05 2.77
CA GLU A 5 7.66 -16.11 3.31
C GLU A 5 8.95 -15.53 3.88
N ASN A 6 9.17 -15.79 5.17
CA ASN A 6 10.39 -15.41 5.89
C ASN A 6 10.80 -13.93 5.71
N ILE A 7 9.86 -13.01 5.82
CA ILE A 7 10.12 -11.58 5.63
C ILE A 7 10.89 -11.01 6.82
N HIS A 8 12.04 -10.41 6.53
CA HIS A 8 12.86 -9.67 7.47
C HIS A 8 12.96 -8.20 7.08
N LYS A 9 12.97 -7.33 8.09
CA LYS A 9 13.20 -5.90 7.92
C LYS A 9 14.01 -5.35 9.08
N THR A 10 15.12 -4.68 8.76
CA THR A 10 15.98 -3.99 9.70
C THR A 10 16.14 -2.53 9.27
N TYR A 11 15.81 -1.60 10.16
CA TYR A 11 16.14 -0.19 9.95
C TYR A 11 17.55 0.06 10.43
N ARG A 12 18.40 0.54 9.52
CA ARG A 12 19.82 0.83 9.78
C ARG A 12 20.01 2.32 10.04
N GLY A 13 20.63 2.65 11.18
CA GLY A 13 20.88 4.05 11.55
C GLY A 13 21.32 4.19 12.99
N GLY A 14 22.62 4.25 13.25
CA GLY A 14 23.21 4.37 14.59
C GLY A 14 23.08 3.10 15.44
N ASN A 15 21.88 2.70 15.80
CA ASN A 15 21.59 1.37 16.35
C ASN A 15 20.63 0.66 15.37
N ASP A 16 21.07 -0.45 14.82
CA ASP A 16 20.25 -1.26 13.92
C ASP A 16 19.05 -1.84 14.67
N LEU A 17 17.85 -1.64 14.11
CA LEU A 17 16.60 -2.13 14.68
C LEU A 17 15.98 -3.20 13.76
N HIS A 18 16.13 -4.47 14.14
CA HIS A 18 15.50 -5.60 13.45
C HIS A 18 14.02 -5.68 13.86
N VAL A 19 13.13 -5.17 13.00
CA VAL A 19 11.71 -4.97 13.29
C VAL A 19 10.87 -6.19 12.89
N LEU A 20 11.07 -6.72 11.68
CA LEU A 20 10.41 -7.95 11.23
C LEU A 20 11.40 -9.10 11.22
N LYS A 21 11.01 -10.22 11.85
CA LYS A 21 11.90 -11.33 12.17
C LYS A 21 11.33 -12.65 11.62
N GLY A 22 11.33 -12.79 10.29
CA GLY A 22 10.84 -13.99 9.63
C GLY A 22 9.32 -14.10 9.61
N ILE A 23 8.63 -13.08 9.11
CA ILE A 23 7.17 -13.07 9.03
C ILE A 23 6.71 -13.96 7.88
N ASN A 24 5.78 -14.88 8.17
CA ASN A 24 5.07 -15.70 7.22
C ASN A 24 3.59 -15.35 7.28
N LEU A 25 2.96 -15.10 6.14
CA LEU A 25 1.56 -14.71 6.06
C LEU A 25 0.98 -15.07 4.69
N ASP A 26 -0.15 -15.76 4.70
CA ASP A 26 -0.94 -16.01 3.51
C ASP A 26 -2.31 -15.34 3.66
N ILE A 27 -2.72 -14.58 2.64
CA ILE A 27 -4.04 -13.96 2.58
C ILE A 27 -4.69 -14.35 1.25
N ALA A 28 -5.80 -15.05 1.35
CA ALA A 28 -6.60 -15.44 0.19
C ALA A 28 -7.39 -14.26 -0.38
N LYS A 29 -7.89 -14.42 -1.60
CA LYS A 29 -8.78 -13.42 -2.21
C LYS A 29 -10.10 -13.35 -1.44
N GLY A 30 -10.51 -12.13 -1.06
CA GLY A 30 -11.75 -11.89 -0.33
C GLY A 30 -11.65 -12.12 1.18
N GLU A 31 -10.47 -12.46 1.68
CA GLU A 31 -10.22 -12.64 3.10
C GLU A 31 -10.12 -11.29 3.84
N PHE A 32 -10.68 -11.23 5.04
CA PHE A 32 -10.52 -10.12 5.97
C PHE A 32 -9.53 -10.52 7.06
N VAL A 33 -8.45 -9.76 7.19
CA VAL A 33 -7.36 -10.04 8.13
C VAL A 33 -7.15 -8.86 9.08
N SER A 34 -7.00 -9.14 10.36
CA SER A 34 -6.64 -8.17 11.39
C SER A 34 -5.23 -8.43 11.92
N ILE A 35 -4.36 -7.40 11.89
CA ILE A 35 -3.01 -7.46 12.42
C ILE A 35 -2.98 -6.72 13.76
N MET A 36 -2.81 -7.48 14.85
CA MET A 36 -2.79 -6.96 16.21
C MET A 36 -1.41 -7.11 16.85
N GLY A 37 -1.10 -6.26 17.81
CA GLY A 37 0.14 -6.29 18.56
C GLY A 37 0.38 -5.00 19.34
N ALA A 38 1.33 -5.04 20.27
CA ALA A 38 1.73 -3.87 21.06
C ALA A 38 2.28 -2.73 20.19
N SER A 39 2.31 -1.52 20.73
CA SER A 39 2.99 -0.39 20.05
C SER A 39 4.45 -0.73 19.79
N GLY A 40 4.97 -0.38 18.61
CA GLY A 40 6.35 -0.68 18.20
C GLY A 40 6.60 -2.14 17.76
N SER A 41 5.59 -3.01 17.70
CA SER A 41 5.76 -4.42 17.29
C SER A 41 5.94 -4.65 15.78
N GLY A 42 6.07 -3.58 14.97
CA GLY A 42 6.31 -3.71 13.53
C GLY A 42 5.06 -3.75 12.64
N LYS A 43 3.84 -3.55 13.18
CA LYS A 43 2.60 -3.56 12.39
C LYS A 43 2.62 -2.59 11.21
N SER A 44 3.00 -1.34 11.47
CA SER A 44 3.08 -0.31 10.42
C SER A 44 4.17 -0.64 9.40
N THR A 45 5.29 -1.20 9.83
CA THR A 45 6.35 -1.68 8.93
C THR A 45 5.83 -2.78 8.01
N LEU A 46 5.11 -3.76 8.56
CA LEU A 46 4.51 -4.83 7.78
C LEU A 46 3.47 -4.28 6.78
N LEU A 47 2.60 -3.35 7.21
CA LEU A 47 1.63 -2.71 6.33
C LEU A 47 2.30 -1.90 5.21
N ASN A 48 3.42 -1.22 5.49
CA ASN A 48 4.17 -0.49 4.47
C ASN A 48 4.79 -1.44 3.43
N ILE A 49 5.30 -2.59 3.84
CA ILE A 49 5.80 -3.62 2.93
C ILE A 49 4.66 -4.21 2.10
N LEU A 50 3.54 -4.60 2.73
CA LEU A 50 2.35 -5.10 2.03
C LEU A 50 1.83 -4.07 1.01
N GLY A 51 1.93 -2.79 1.35
CA GLY A 51 1.54 -1.68 0.50
C GLY A 51 2.57 -1.27 -0.55
N ILE A 52 3.70 -1.94 -0.64
CA ILE A 52 4.80 -1.58 -1.57
C ILE A 52 5.26 -0.12 -1.34
N LEU A 53 5.18 0.37 -0.09
CA LEU A 53 5.67 1.68 0.32
C LEU A 53 7.09 1.60 0.91
N ASP A 54 7.53 0.42 1.31
CA ASP A 54 8.86 0.13 1.82
C ASP A 54 9.31 -1.24 1.33
N ASP A 55 10.62 -1.44 1.22
CA ASP A 55 11.24 -2.70 0.85
C ASP A 55 11.50 -3.58 2.08
N TYR A 56 11.70 -4.88 1.86
CA TYR A 56 12.14 -5.83 2.86
C TYR A 56 13.57 -6.31 2.55
N ASP A 57 14.30 -6.74 3.59
CA ASP A 57 15.71 -7.13 3.44
C ASP A 57 15.83 -8.56 2.91
N GLU A 58 15.08 -9.50 3.49
CA GLU A 58 15.11 -10.93 3.16
C GLU A 58 13.69 -11.50 3.10
N GLY A 59 13.57 -12.64 2.40
CA GLY A 59 12.31 -13.35 2.23
C GLY A 59 11.71 -13.20 0.85
N VAL A 60 10.45 -13.60 0.72
CA VAL A 60 9.68 -13.55 -0.53
C VAL A 60 8.33 -12.91 -0.27
N TYR A 61 7.98 -11.90 -1.04
CA TYR A 61 6.63 -11.34 -1.09
C TYR A 61 6.07 -11.47 -2.50
N THR A 62 4.93 -12.15 -2.64
CA THR A 62 4.18 -12.18 -3.89
C THR A 62 2.79 -11.59 -3.70
N LEU A 63 2.39 -10.75 -4.66
CA LEU A 63 1.07 -10.17 -4.77
C LEU A 63 0.43 -10.63 -6.08
N ASP A 64 -0.65 -11.36 -5.95
CA ASP A 64 -1.39 -11.96 -7.08
C ASP A 64 -0.47 -12.74 -8.05
N GLY A 65 0.44 -13.55 -7.48
CA GLY A 65 1.41 -14.36 -8.22
C GLY A 65 2.64 -13.60 -8.75
N THR A 66 2.71 -12.29 -8.55
CA THR A 66 3.86 -11.48 -8.97
C THR A 66 4.80 -11.24 -7.81
N LEU A 67 6.09 -11.53 -8.01
CA LEU A 67 7.14 -11.24 -7.03
C LEU A 67 7.33 -9.72 -6.86
N ILE A 68 7.16 -9.26 -5.63
CA ILE A 68 7.34 -7.86 -5.24
C ILE A 68 8.74 -7.71 -4.62
N ARG A 69 9.74 -7.52 -5.46
CA ARG A 69 11.12 -7.26 -5.03
C ARG A 69 11.89 -6.54 -6.13
N GLY A 70 12.69 -5.54 -5.75
CA GLY A 70 13.55 -4.82 -6.69
C GLY A 70 12.79 -4.12 -7.82
N LEU A 71 11.56 -3.72 -7.57
CA LEU A 71 10.76 -2.98 -8.54
C LEU A 71 11.33 -1.58 -8.72
N SER A 72 11.36 -1.09 -9.96
CA SER A 72 11.59 0.34 -10.18
C SER A 72 10.42 1.14 -9.57
N GLU A 73 10.68 2.40 -9.18
CA GLU A 73 9.64 3.28 -8.62
C GLU A 73 8.40 3.39 -9.54
N VAL A 74 8.60 3.40 -10.84
CA VAL A 74 7.50 3.45 -11.83
C VAL A 74 6.64 2.18 -11.74
N ARG A 75 7.26 1.00 -11.66
CA ARG A 75 6.53 -0.26 -11.53
C ARG A 75 5.85 -0.39 -10.17
N ALA A 76 6.54 -0.02 -9.09
CA ALA A 76 5.97 0.00 -7.75
C ALA A 76 4.74 0.93 -7.67
N ALA A 77 4.82 2.12 -8.26
CA ALA A 77 3.70 3.06 -8.34
C ALA A 77 2.52 2.50 -9.15
N ASP A 78 2.77 1.80 -10.27
CA ASP A 78 1.71 1.16 -11.07
C ASP A 78 1.02 0.04 -10.27
N PHE A 79 1.78 -0.81 -9.57
CA PHE A 79 1.21 -1.83 -8.68
C PHE A 79 0.37 -1.22 -7.56
N ARG A 80 0.88 -0.21 -6.85
CA ARG A 80 0.12 0.49 -5.81
C ARG A 80 -1.20 1.03 -6.36
N ASN A 81 -1.14 1.70 -7.50
CA ASN A 81 -2.30 2.34 -8.10
C ASN A 81 -3.39 1.34 -8.54
N ARG A 82 -3.01 0.14 -9.00
CA ARG A 82 -3.96 -0.84 -9.56
C ARG A 82 -4.43 -1.87 -8.55
N MET A 83 -3.58 -2.23 -7.58
CA MET A 83 -3.79 -3.40 -6.73
C MET A 83 -4.05 -3.05 -5.27
N ILE A 84 -3.74 -1.83 -4.82
CA ILE A 84 -3.71 -1.48 -3.42
C ILE A 84 -4.51 -0.20 -3.19
N GLY A 85 -5.41 -0.24 -2.20
CA GLY A 85 -6.06 0.94 -1.64
C GLY A 85 -5.59 1.17 -0.22
N PHE A 86 -5.10 2.38 0.08
CA PHE A 86 -4.70 2.77 1.43
C PHE A 86 -5.75 3.65 2.08
N ILE A 87 -6.08 3.32 3.34
CA ILE A 87 -6.77 4.24 4.24
C ILE A 87 -5.77 4.61 5.33
N PHE A 88 -5.30 5.84 5.29
CA PHE A 88 -4.32 6.33 6.24
C PHE A 88 -4.98 6.88 7.51
N GLN A 89 -4.24 6.87 8.62
CA GLN A 89 -4.66 7.47 9.87
C GLN A 89 -4.73 9.01 9.78
N SER A 90 -3.90 9.62 8.93
CA SER A 90 -3.94 11.03 8.53
C SER A 90 -4.52 11.15 7.12
N PHE A 91 -5.17 12.28 6.83
CA PHE A 91 -5.92 12.46 5.57
C PHE A 91 -5.06 12.37 4.31
N ASN A 92 -3.78 12.76 4.37
CA ASN A 92 -2.83 12.74 3.24
C ASN A 92 -3.36 13.40 1.96
N LEU A 93 -4.18 14.44 2.13
CA LEU A 93 -4.73 15.20 1.01
C LEU A 93 -3.68 16.14 0.42
N ILE A 94 -3.76 16.37 -0.88
CA ILE A 94 -2.99 17.39 -1.57
C ILE A 94 -3.65 18.74 -1.31
N PRO A 95 -3.02 19.66 -0.54
CA PRO A 95 -3.72 20.83 0.04
C PRO A 95 -4.16 21.88 -1.00
N PHE A 96 -3.51 21.93 -2.17
CA PHE A 96 -3.86 22.84 -3.26
C PHE A 96 -4.87 22.25 -4.27
N LYS A 97 -5.41 21.08 -4.00
CA LYS A 97 -6.46 20.42 -4.79
C LYS A 97 -7.77 20.39 -4.04
N ASP A 98 -8.87 20.55 -4.74
CA ASP A 98 -10.20 20.38 -4.16
C ASP A 98 -10.52 18.88 -3.86
N ALA A 99 -11.68 18.62 -3.26
CA ALA A 99 -12.09 17.27 -2.89
C ALA A 99 -12.22 16.35 -4.09
N MET A 100 -12.87 16.82 -5.16
CA MET A 100 -13.02 16.06 -6.41
C MET A 100 -11.65 15.72 -7.04
N GLU A 101 -10.73 16.68 -7.06
CA GLU A 101 -9.39 16.49 -7.63
C GLU A 101 -8.56 15.51 -6.81
N ASN A 102 -8.67 15.52 -5.47
CA ASN A 102 -8.02 14.55 -4.60
C ASN A 102 -8.57 13.13 -4.84
N VAL A 103 -9.88 12.96 -4.93
CA VAL A 103 -10.53 11.67 -5.22
C VAL A 103 -10.21 11.19 -6.64
N ALA A 104 -10.10 12.10 -7.60
CA ALA A 104 -9.77 11.77 -9.00
C ALA A 104 -8.30 11.38 -9.22
N LEU A 105 -7.42 11.63 -8.26
CA LEU A 105 -5.97 11.48 -8.43
C LEU A 105 -5.52 10.06 -8.84
N PRO A 106 -5.99 8.98 -8.23
CA PRO A 106 -5.65 7.62 -8.66
C PRO A 106 -6.02 7.36 -10.13
N LEU A 107 -7.19 7.84 -10.54
CA LEU A 107 -7.67 7.70 -11.92
C LEU A 107 -6.84 8.51 -12.92
N PHE A 108 -6.26 9.63 -12.48
CA PHE A 108 -5.30 10.38 -13.28
C PHE A 108 -4.07 9.54 -13.62
N TYR A 109 -3.48 8.88 -12.62
CA TYR A 109 -2.32 7.99 -12.81
C TYR A 109 -2.66 6.73 -13.61
N GLN A 110 -3.93 6.31 -13.64
CA GLN A 110 -4.42 5.23 -14.51
C GLN A 110 -4.67 5.67 -15.96
N GLY A 111 -4.42 6.95 -16.29
CA GLY A 111 -4.65 7.48 -17.63
C GLY A 111 -6.11 7.70 -17.99
N VAL A 112 -7.02 7.71 -17.00
CA VAL A 112 -8.45 7.97 -17.26
C VAL A 112 -8.66 9.42 -17.71
N PRO A 113 -9.36 9.68 -18.84
CA PRO A 113 -9.61 11.04 -19.33
C PRO A 113 -10.30 11.92 -18.28
N ARG A 114 -9.93 13.21 -18.27
CA ARG A 114 -10.39 14.20 -17.26
C ARG A 114 -11.91 14.18 -17.02
N ARG A 115 -12.69 14.21 -18.11
CA ARG A 115 -14.16 14.21 -18.00
C ARG A 115 -14.69 12.98 -17.26
N LYS A 116 -14.16 11.79 -17.59
CA LYS A 116 -14.58 10.51 -16.99
C LYS A 116 -14.13 10.41 -15.52
N ARG A 117 -12.87 10.76 -15.22
CA ARG A 117 -12.37 10.65 -13.84
C ARG A 117 -13.06 11.63 -12.88
N ASN A 118 -13.37 12.85 -13.34
CA ASN A 118 -14.09 13.82 -12.53
C ASN A 118 -15.54 13.37 -12.25
N ALA A 119 -16.24 12.80 -13.25
CA ALA A 119 -17.57 12.24 -13.06
C ALA A 119 -17.56 11.09 -12.05
N LEU A 120 -16.59 10.17 -12.15
CA LEU A 120 -16.43 9.09 -11.18
C LEU A 120 -16.08 9.60 -9.78
N ALA A 121 -15.21 10.61 -9.66
CA ALA A 121 -14.87 11.20 -8.38
C ALA A 121 -16.09 11.80 -7.67
N LEU A 122 -16.94 12.52 -8.39
CA LEU A 122 -18.19 13.06 -7.84
C LEU A 122 -19.15 11.95 -7.42
N GLU A 123 -19.31 10.89 -8.22
CA GLU A 123 -20.13 9.73 -7.86
C GLU A 123 -19.66 9.06 -6.55
N TYR A 124 -18.33 8.96 -6.34
CA TYR A 124 -17.79 8.42 -5.09
C TYR A 124 -17.98 9.35 -3.89
N LEU A 125 -17.87 10.67 -4.09
CA LEU A 125 -18.16 11.64 -3.04
C LEU A 125 -19.61 11.58 -2.60
N ASP A 126 -20.55 11.52 -3.55
CA ASP A 126 -22.01 11.41 -3.28
C ASP A 126 -22.37 10.14 -2.49
N LYS A 127 -21.58 9.07 -2.58
CA LYS A 127 -21.81 7.84 -1.81
C LYS A 127 -21.38 7.92 -0.34
N LEU A 128 -20.65 8.95 0.03
CA LEU A 128 -20.10 9.14 1.39
C LEU A 128 -20.84 10.21 2.19
N ASP A 129 -21.83 10.87 1.59
CA ASP A 129 -22.70 11.86 2.24
C ASP A 129 -23.80 11.24 3.13
#